data_551e1420dd57f289a875aa4b9cb8ddfd
#
_entry.id   551e1420dd57f289a875aa4b9cb8ddfd
#
_cell.length_a   1.000
_cell.length_b   1.000
_cell.length_c   1.000
_cell.angle_alpha   90.00
_cell.angle_beta   90.00
_cell.angle_gamma   90.00
#
_symmetry.space_group_name_H-M   'P 1'
#
loop_
_entity.id
_entity.type
_entity.pdbx_description
1 polymer ?
#
loop_
_entity_poly.entity_id
_entity_poly.type
_entity_poly.pdbx_seq_one_letter_code
_entity_poly.pdbx_strand_id
1 'polypeptide(L)'
;MVVDLVTANFKNKIHTVGAFCLIFCNFFALPSFAQISPQGRDQVYKQASPLRFEERFKNQAKPKAKKIPVREDNLKPMFPEELRKVKFVLQKMVIKGSTLYSKRRFSRLFRKYMRKRISLGQVYAIAQTITNMYRNDGYILSKAVVPPQQIDRGIIRIDVIEGFVDKVNVQGDVIGPKSLLNKYRRKLLKSKPLLAKDLERYLLLVDDLPGVTVKSVLTPSEVQPGATDLTLILTNKRYAGGFKIDNRGSKFNGPIQFSGNASTHSLLGLFERVGFQGAVTKDTDELRFFSGFYEQPIFTEGTKIYFSGSASKSQPGSDLKVFDVKGDSATFTLRVTHPLIRSRAENLNTFFGFTHRDSTTEFLGDTNSTDKLRIANFGLSYDFIDEYRGVNLLNIKWSQGLNIFGASQSGALQLSRPEGRASFSKISGEALRLQQLAPSWMLLGAASWQYSFVKLLASEEFGVGGSQFGRAFDPSEITGDHGLAFKLELQKAFQVDTAYIQDIQAYTFFDYGAVWSRINTSTGSSKQNLSSVGAGLRFNVTDYISGYVEFDKPLNRDVSAEGNKDTRMFFSLSTHF
;
A
#
# COMPACT_ATOMS: atom_id res chain seq x y z
N MET A 1 12.61 -29.47 33.40
CA MET A 1 13.72 -28.56 33.60
C MET A 1 13.88 -27.48 32.48
N VAL A 2 13.10 -27.52 31.40
CA VAL A 2 13.08 -26.51 30.32
C VAL A 2 11.83 -25.61 30.40
N VAL A 3 10.83 -26.01 31.16
CA VAL A 3 9.55 -25.26 31.30
C VAL A 3 9.62 -24.15 32.35
N ASP A 4 10.47 -24.29 33.37
CA ASP A 4 10.57 -23.33 34.49
C ASP A 4 11.41 -22.06 34.17
N LEU A 5 12.25 -22.09 33.12
CA LEU A 5 13.05 -20.93 32.71
C LEU A 5 12.25 -19.91 31.86
N VAL A 6 11.16 -20.33 31.23
CA VAL A 6 10.33 -19.44 30.39
C VAL A 6 9.35 -18.62 31.25
N THR A 7 8.88 -19.19 32.37
CA THR A 7 7.94 -18.50 33.28
C THR A 7 8.60 -17.46 34.18
N ALA A 8 9.86 -17.62 34.54
CA ALA A 8 10.60 -16.65 35.36
C ALA A 8 10.95 -15.36 34.59
N ASN A 9 11.26 -15.48 33.28
CA ASN A 9 11.54 -14.30 32.45
C ASN A 9 10.28 -13.48 32.08
N PHE A 10 9.10 -14.07 32.13
CA PHE A 10 7.85 -13.36 31.80
C PHE A 10 7.36 -12.48 32.96
N LYS A 11 7.56 -12.91 34.21
CA LYS A 11 7.15 -12.12 35.40
C LYS A 11 8.01 -10.86 35.59
N ASN A 12 9.31 -10.92 35.32
CA ASN A 12 10.18 -9.73 35.45
C ASN A 12 9.96 -8.66 34.36
N LYS A 13 9.43 -9.05 33.19
CA LYS A 13 9.13 -8.08 32.10
C LYS A 13 7.83 -7.30 32.33
N ILE A 14 6.88 -7.87 33.07
CA ILE A 14 5.60 -7.17 33.37
C ILE A 14 5.79 -6.05 34.41
N HIS A 15 6.70 -6.20 35.35
CA HIS A 15 6.98 -5.14 36.35
C HIS A 15 7.66 -3.90 35.77
N THR A 16 8.46 -4.03 34.69
CA THR A 16 9.13 -2.88 34.07
C THR A 16 8.19 -2.07 33.16
N VAL A 17 7.19 -2.70 32.54
CA VAL A 17 6.17 -2.01 31.75
C VAL A 17 5.14 -1.29 32.64
N GLY A 18 4.83 -1.84 33.81
CA GLY A 18 3.95 -1.21 34.79
C GLY A 18 4.53 0.08 35.41
N ALA A 19 5.85 0.15 35.59
CA ALA A 19 6.53 1.35 36.13
C ALA A 19 6.54 2.51 35.12
N PHE A 20 6.53 2.26 33.82
CA PHE A 20 6.50 3.32 32.78
C PHE A 20 5.09 3.94 32.64
N CYS A 21 4.04 3.18 32.89
CA CYS A 21 2.66 3.69 32.87
C CYS A 21 2.31 4.56 34.11
N LEU A 22 2.96 4.33 35.26
CA LEU A 22 2.64 5.05 36.51
C LEU A 22 3.30 6.45 36.62
N ILE A 23 4.32 6.76 35.85
CA ILE A 23 4.98 8.07 35.85
C ILE A 23 4.21 9.13 35.03
N PHE A 24 3.33 8.71 34.11
CA PHE A 24 2.58 9.64 33.23
C PHE A 24 1.21 10.08 33.77
N CYS A 25 0.74 9.56 34.92
CA CYS A 25 -0.61 9.86 35.44
C CYS A 25 -0.73 11.17 36.27
N ASN A 26 0.32 11.97 36.47
CA ASN A 26 0.26 13.09 37.43
C ASN A 26 0.36 14.52 36.85
N PHE A 27 0.06 14.73 35.55
CA PHE A 27 -0.02 16.09 34.99
C PHE A 27 -1.34 16.31 34.23
N PHE A 28 -2.44 16.46 34.94
CA PHE A 28 -3.67 17.01 34.38
C PHE A 28 -4.12 18.23 35.18
N ALA A 29 -3.83 19.42 34.64
CA ALA A 29 -4.52 20.65 35.03
C ALA A 29 -5.88 20.69 34.28
N LEU A 30 -6.98 20.90 35.02
CA LEU A 30 -8.33 21.02 34.47
C LEU A 30 -8.47 22.33 33.68
N PRO A 31 -8.96 22.33 32.44
CA PRO A 31 -9.22 23.55 31.67
C PRO A 31 -10.54 24.20 32.08
N SER A 32 -10.55 25.53 32.12
CA SER A 32 -11.72 26.37 32.33
C SER A 32 -12.71 26.32 31.16
N PHE A 33 -14.00 26.31 31.46
CA PHE A 33 -15.10 26.22 30.49
C PHE A 33 -15.15 27.46 29.57
N ALA A 34 -14.92 27.26 28.27
CA ALA A 34 -15.18 28.27 27.24
C ALA A 34 -16.54 28.01 26.59
N GLN A 35 -17.40 29.04 26.50
CA GLN A 35 -18.69 28.97 25.81
C GLN A 35 -18.48 28.85 24.30
N ILE A 36 -19.03 27.79 23.70
CA ILE A 36 -18.96 27.55 22.25
C ILE A 36 -19.87 28.56 21.52
N SER A 37 -19.35 29.28 20.53
CA SER A 37 -20.13 30.18 19.67
C SER A 37 -21.18 29.41 18.84
N PRO A 38 -22.28 30.04 18.41
CA PRO A 38 -23.30 29.39 17.57
C PRO A 38 -22.75 28.78 16.29
N GLN A 39 -21.71 29.40 15.69
CA GLN A 39 -20.99 28.87 14.50
C GLN A 39 -20.12 27.63 14.85
N GLY A 40 -19.55 27.58 16.04
CA GLY A 40 -18.84 26.40 16.55
C GLY A 40 -19.77 25.20 16.73
N ARG A 41 -21.02 25.43 17.16
CA ARG A 41 -22.02 24.37 17.32
C ARG A 41 -22.34 23.67 16.01
N ASP A 42 -22.52 24.41 14.92
CA ASP A 42 -22.82 23.84 13.59
C ASP A 42 -21.65 22.98 13.06
N GLN A 43 -20.40 23.39 13.30
CA GLN A 43 -19.22 22.59 12.98
C GLN A 43 -19.13 21.33 13.85
N VAL A 44 -19.45 21.43 15.11
CA VAL A 44 -19.43 20.30 16.05
C VAL A 44 -20.48 19.24 15.68
N TYR A 45 -21.68 19.65 15.24
CA TYR A 45 -22.69 18.73 14.69
C TYR A 45 -22.17 17.98 13.46
N LYS A 46 -21.47 18.68 12.57
CA LYS A 46 -20.84 18.05 11.41
C LYS A 46 -19.73 17.08 11.79
N GLN A 47 -18.98 17.36 12.85
CA GLN A 47 -17.93 16.47 13.36
C GLN A 47 -18.49 15.22 14.06
N ALA A 48 -19.69 15.28 14.60
CA ALA A 48 -20.36 14.14 15.26
C ALA A 48 -20.86 13.05 14.28
N SER A 49 -20.76 13.27 12.96
CA SER A 49 -21.16 12.27 11.98
C SER A 49 -20.26 11.03 12.04
N PRO A 50 -20.81 9.81 12.28
CA PRO A 50 -20.03 8.58 12.45
C PRO A 50 -19.20 8.23 11.22
N LEU A 51 -19.61 8.66 10.04
CA LEU A 51 -18.94 8.39 8.77
C LEU A 51 -17.56 9.03 8.64
N ARG A 52 -17.30 10.13 9.36
CA ARG A 52 -15.99 10.80 9.40
C ARG A 52 -14.93 9.98 10.12
N PHE A 53 -15.36 9.12 11.02
CA PHE A 53 -14.47 8.21 11.74
C PHE A 53 -14.16 6.94 10.95
N GLU A 54 -15.08 6.48 10.09
CA GLU A 54 -14.86 5.29 9.26
C GLU A 54 -13.63 5.44 8.35
N GLU A 55 -13.33 6.63 7.84
CA GLU A 55 -12.15 6.87 7.01
C GLU A 55 -10.83 6.61 7.74
N ARG A 56 -10.79 6.81 9.06
CA ARG A 56 -9.61 6.52 9.89
C ARG A 56 -9.29 5.04 9.98
N PHE A 57 -10.31 4.20 9.89
CA PHE A 57 -10.18 2.74 10.00
C PHE A 57 -10.03 2.06 8.63
N LYS A 58 -10.15 2.78 7.53
CA LYS A 58 -9.84 2.24 6.21
C LYS A 58 -8.34 1.97 6.12
N ASN A 59 -7.98 0.72 5.80
CA ASN A 59 -6.61 0.34 5.57
C ASN A 59 -6.01 1.18 4.44
N GLN A 60 -5.10 2.08 4.79
CA GLN A 60 -4.35 2.84 3.80
C GLN A 60 -3.32 1.94 3.13
N ALA A 61 -3.25 2.02 1.82
CA ALA A 61 -2.17 1.42 1.06
C ALA A 61 -0.85 2.07 1.49
N LYS A 62 -0.10 1.39 2.36
CA LYS A 62 1.29 1.77 2.64
C LYS A 62 2.13 1.33 1.43
N PRO A 63 3.03 2.18 0.92
CA PRO A 63 3.98 1.74 -0.08
C PRO A 63 4.79 0.59 0.52
N LYS A 64 4.69 -0.59 -0.08
CA LYS A 64 5.55 -1.71 0.30
C LYS A 64 6.97 -1.32 -0.09
N ALA A 65 7.90 -1.35 0.87
CA ALA A 65 9.31 -1.13 0.60
C ALA A 65 9.76 -2.16 -0.45
N LYS A 66 9.97 -1.71 -1.67
CA LYS A 66 10.38 -2.57 -2.79
C LYS A 66 11.89 -2.67 -2.76
N LYS A 67 12.44 -3.90 -2.75
CA LYS A 67 13.87 -4.09 -2.99
C LYS A 67 14.17 -3.56 -4.39
N ILE A 68 15.05 -2.57 -4.47
CA ILE A 68 15.53 -2.01 -5.74
C ILE A 68 16.13 -3.17 -6.52
N PRO A 69 15.69 -3.42 -7.76
CA PRO A 69 16.31 -4.46 -8.59
C PRO A 69 17.79 -4.11 -8.77
N VAL A 70 18.67 -5.02 -8.36
CA VAL A 70 20.10 -4.89 -8.64
C VAL A 70 20.25 -5.07 -10.14
N ARG A 71 20.62 -4.01 -10.83
CA ARG A 71 20.99 -4.08 -12.24
C ARG A 71 22.32 -4.84 -12.28
N GLU A 72 22.33 -6.08 -12.76
CA GLU A 72 23.57 -6.79 -13.00
C GLU A 72 24.33 -5.99 -14.06
N ASP A 73 25.45 -5.41 -13.64
CA ASP A 73 26.34 -4.75 -14.57
C ASP A 73 26.81 -5.76 -15.63
N ASN A 74 26.80 -5.34 -16.89
CA ASN A 74 27.32 -6.15 -17.97
C ASN A 74 28.78 -6.50 -17.64
N LEU A 75 29.01 -7.73 -17.18
CA LEU A 75 30.32 -8.24 -16.86
C LEU A 75 31.20 -8.10 -18.11
N LYS A 76 32.27 -7.31 -18.03
CA LYS A 76 33.26 -7.28 -19.08
C LYS A 76 33.90 -8.67 -19.14
N PRO A 77 33.92 -9.31 -20.32
CA PRO A 77 34.46 -10.65 -20.46
C PRO A 77 35.96 -10.64 -20.12
N MET A 78 36.32 -11.32 -19.04
CA MET A 78 37.72 -11.58 -18.73
C MET A 78 38.07 -12.93 -19.33
N PHE A 79 38.72 -12.91 -20.48
CA PHE A 79 39.16 -14.12 -21.17
C PHE A 79 40.64 -14.40 -20.87
N PRO A 80 41.04 -15.69 -20.71
CA PRO A 80 42.44 -16.06 -20.60
C PRO A 80 43.26 -15.48 -21.75
N GLU A 81 44.47 -15.00 -21.45
CA GLU A 81 45.37 -14.42 -22.49
C GLU A 81 45.69 -15.40 -23.62
N GLU A 82 45.68 -16.68 -23.35
CA GLU A 82 45.87 -17.76 -24.31
C GLU A 82 44.90 -17.70 -25.49
N LEU A 83 43.63 -17.31 -25.24
CA LEU A 83 42.62 -17.16 -26.29
C LEU A 83 42.91 -15.99 -27.26
N ARG A 84 43.76 -15.05 -26.85
CA ARG A 84 44.23 -13.94 -27.73
C ARG A 84 45.37 -14.35 -28.65
N LYS A 85 46.11 -15.41 -28.30
CA LYS A 85 47.24 -15.91 -29.08
C LYS A 85 46.79 -16.70 -30.31
N VAL A 86 45.65 -17.42 -30.22
CA VAL A 86 45.08 -18.18 -31.35
C VAL A 86 44.44 -17.23 -32.35
N LYS A 87 45.07 -17.03 -33.51
CA LYS A 87 44.61 -16.11 -34.57
C LYS A 87 44.37 -16.86 -35.88
N PHE A 88 43.29 -16.53 -36.57
CA PHE A 88 42.91 -17.07 -37.87
C PHE A 88 42.16 -16.03 -38.70
N VAL A 89 42.01 -16.29 -40.02
CA VAL A 89 41.22 -15.40 -40.90
C VAL A 89 39.77 -15.88 -40.88
N LEU A 90 38.85 -15.03 -40.43
CA LEU A 90 37.41 -15.35 -40.35
C LEU A 90 36.79 -15.32 -41.75
N GLN A 91 36.43 -16.48 -42.31
CA GLN A 91 35.72 -16.59 -43.58
C GLN A 91 34.22 -16.68 -43.42
N LYS A 92 33.76 -17.37 -42.39
CA LYS A 92 32.33 -17.57 -42.13
C LYS A 92 32.07 -17.72 -40.63
N MET A 93 31.00 -17.09 -40.15
CA MET A 93 30.48 -17.32 -38.79
C MET A 93 29.06 -17.89 -38.90
N VAL A 94 28.88 -19.05 -38.29
CA VAL A 94 27.59 -19.75 -38.26
C VAL A 94 27.01 -19.66 -36.86
N ILE A 95 25.85 -19.04 -36.73
CA ILE A 95 25.12 -18.98 -35.46
C ILE A 95 23.92 -19.93 -35.55
N LYS A 96 23.85 -20.89 -34.60
CA LYS A 96 22.79 -21.89 -34.53
C LYS A 96 22.02 -21.76 -33.21
N GLY A 97 20.77 -22.28 -33.16
CA GLY A 97 19.99 -22.41 -31.95
C GLY A 97 19.13 -21.18 -31.59
N SER A 98 19.20 -20.08 -32.34
CA SER A 98 18.32 -18.95 -32.11
C SER A 98 17.00 -19.10 -32.86
N THR A 99 15.88 -18.94 -32.12
CA THR A 99 14.52 -18.88 -32.67
C THR A 99 13.97 -17.44 -32.69
N LEU A 100 14.47 -16.57 -31.80
CA LEU A 100 13.98 -15.20 -31.63
C LEU A 100 14.56 -14.20 -32.62
N TYR A 101 15.82 -14.38 -33.02
CA TYR A 101 16.50 -13.39 -33.82
C TYR A 101 16.87 -13.91 -35.20
N SER A 102 16.70 -13.06 -36.19
CA SER A 102 17.09 -13.37 -37.58
C SER A 102 18.60 -13.40 -37.74
N LYS A 103 19.08 -14.20 -38.69
CA LYS A 103 20.50 -14.24 -39.10
C LYS A 103 21.05 -12.85 -39.45
N ARG A 104 20.21 -11.98 -40.00
CA ARG A 104 20.57 -10.60 -40.36
C ARG A 104 20.90 -9.74 -39.13
N ARG A 105 20.19 -9.93 -37.98
CA ARG A 105 20.47 -9.21 -36.72
C ARG A 105 21.85 -9.59 -36.18
N PHE A 106 22.19 -10.87 -36.19
CA PHE A 106 23.50 -11.35 -35.76
C PHE A 106 24.65 -10.90 -36.70
N SER A 107 24.43 -10.92 -38.03
CA SER A 107 25.47 -10.57 -38.97
C SER A 107 26.02 -9.15 -38.77
N ARG A 108 25.21 -8.23 -38.24
CA ARG A 108 25.66 -6.86 -37.91
C ARG A 108 26.74 -6.84 -36.82
N LEU A 109 26.77 -7.84 -35.92
CA LEU A 109 27.72 -7.90 -34.81
C LEU A 109 29.12 -8.29 -35.26
N PHE A 110 29.23 -9.14 -36.29
CA PHE A 110 30.50 -9.69 -36.73
C PHE A 110 30.91 -9.27 -38.17
N ARG A 111 30.05 -8.55 -38.92
CA ARG A 111 30.32 -8.13 -40.31
C ARG A 111 31.66 -7.40 -40.48
N LYS A 112 32.06 -6.58 -39.52
CA LYS A 112 33.32 -5.81 -39.52
C LYS A 112 34.59 -6.69 -39.42
N TYR A 113 34.44 -7.93 -38.98
CA TYR A 113 35.51 -8.91 -38.76
C TYR A 113 35.66 -9.90 -39.94
N MET A 114 34.71 -9.93 -40.88
CA MET A 114 34.74 -10.83 -42.03
C MET A 114 35.96 -10.59 -42.90
N ARG A 115 36.61 -11.68 -43.32
CA ARG A 115 37.83 -11.70 -44.12
C ARG A 115 39.05 -11.02 -43.48
N LYS A 116 38.99 -10.81 -42.16
CA LYS A 116 40.10 -10.24 -41.37
C LYS A 116 40.70 -11.30 -40.45
N ARG A 117 41.95 -11.07 -40.09
CA ARG A 117 42.63 -11.90 -39.07
C ARG A 117 42.12 -11.51 -37.69
N ILE A 118 41.45 -12.43 -37.00
CA ILE A 118 40.88 -12.24 -35.69
C ILE A 118 41.46 -13.26 -34.70
N SER A 119 41.36 -12.96 -33.40
CA SER A 119 41.72 -13.88 -32.35
C SER A 119 40.48 -14.68 -31.86
N LEU A 120 40.72 -15.85 -31.28
CA LEU A 120 39.67 -16.62 -30.64
C LEU A 120 38.98 -15.81 -29.50
N GLY A 121 39.73 -14.96 -28.78
CA GLY A 121 39.18 -14.02 -27.79
C GLY A 121 38.13 -13.05 -28.39
N GLN A 122 38.30 -12.61 -29.66
CA GLN A 122 37.31 -11.78 -30.35
C GLN A 122 36.03 -12.57 -30.68
N VAL A 123 36.14 -13.88 -30.96
CA VAL A 123 34.95 -14.75 -31.15
C VAL A 123 34.16 -14.88 -29.87
N TYR A 124 34.83 -15.10 -28.72
CA TYR A 124 34.17 -15.13 -27.42
C TYR A 124 33.54 -13.77 -27.06
N ALA A 125 34.18 -12.66 -27.41
CA ALA A 125 33.59 -11.32 -27.23
C ALA A 125 32.29 -11.14 -28.03
N ILE A 126 32.23 -11.68 -29.26
CA ILE A 126 31.01 -11.69 -30.07
C ILE A 126 29.93 -12.56 -29.42
N ALA A 127 30.29 -13.76 -28.94
CA ALA A 127 29.34 -14.63 -28.22
C ALA A 127 28.79 -13.94 -26.94
N GLN A 128 29.67 -13.25 -26.21
CA GLN A 128 29.22 -12.45 -25.03
C GLN A 128 28.31 -11.30 -25.44
N THR A 129 28.58 -10.63 -26.57
CA THR A 129 27.71 -9.58 -27.11
C THR A 129 26.31 -10.14 -27.44
N ILE A 130 26.27 -11.34 -28.03
CA ILE A 130 24.98 -12.03 -28.29
C ILE A 130 24.26 -12.35 -26.96
N THR A 131 25.00 -12.88 -25.99
CA THR A 131 24.42 -13.16 -24.63
C THR A 131 23.84 -11.89 -24.01
N ASN A 132 24.59 -10.78 -24.06
CA ASN A 132 24.12 -9.50 -23.52
C ASN A 132 22.89 -8.97 -24.28
N MET A 133 22.81 -9.18 -25.59
CA MET A 133 21.62 -8.84 -26.39
C MET A 133 20.37 -9.60 -25.90
N TYR A 134 20.49 -10.90 -25.65
CA TYR A 134 19.39 -11.69 -25.05
C TYR A 134 19.02 -11.20 -23.67
N ARG A 135 19.99 -10.94 -22.80
CA ARG A 135 19.75 -10.45 -21.43
C ARG A 135 19.09 -9.07 -21.43
N ASN A 136 19.55 -8.16 -22.28
CA ASN A 136 18.96 -6.82 -22.38
C ASN A 136 17.52 -6.86 -22.88
N ASP A 137 17.17 -7.84 -23.74
CA ASP A 137 15.81 -8.06 -24.21
C ASP A 137 14.98 -8.90 -23.19
N GLY A 138 15.55 -9.23 -22.00
CA GLY A 138 14.87 -9.91 -20.88
C GLY A 138 14.97 -11.44 -20.86
N TYR A 139 15.72 -12.05 -21.76
CA TYR A 139 15.92 -13.52 -21.83
C TYR A 139 17.12 -13.94 -20.98
N ILE A 140 16.96 -13.86 -19.64
CA ILE A 140 18.04 -13.97 -18.66
C ILE A 140 18.74 -15.36 -18.62
N LEU A 141 18.04 -16.43 -19.02
CA LEU A 141 18.60 -17.79 -19.07
C LEU A 141 19.31 -18.11 -20.39
N SER A 142 19.16 -17.24 -21.40
CA SER A 142 19.72 -17.49 -22.72
C SER A 142 21.18 -17.02 -22.81
N LYS A 143 22.02 -17.82 -23.47
CA LYS A 143 23.43 -17.56 -23.63
C LYS A 143 23.95 -18.04 -24.99
N ALA A 144 24.99 -17.39 -25.49
CA ALA A 144 25.74 -17.85 -26.65
C ALA A 144 27.05 -18.47 -26.16
N VAL A 145 27.38 -19.62 -26.67
CA VAL A 145 28.60 -20.37 -26.35
C VAL A 145 29.39 -20.69 -27.62
N VAL A 146 30.70 -20.70 -27.51
CA VAL A 146 31.60 -21.20 -28.56
C VAL A 146 31.90 -22.66 -28.21
N PRO A 147 31.30 -23.63 -28.90
CA PRO A 147 31.57 -25.02 -28.62
C PRO A 147 33.01 -25.41 -28.99
N PRO A 148 33.55 -26.48 -28.36
CA PRO A 148 34.81 -27.09 -28.84
C PRO A 148 34.67 -27.44 -30.32
N GLN A 149 35.60 -26.93 -31.14
CA GLN A 149 35.55 -27.12 -32.59
C GLN A 149 36.94 -26.96 -33.24
N GLN A 150 37.15 -27.64 -34.35
CA GLN A 150 38.27 -27.40 -35.21
C GLN A 150 37.95 -26.21 -36.14
N ILE A 151 38.89 -25.26 -36.26
CA ILE A 151 38.75 -24.09 -37.13
C ILE A 151 39.25 -24.48 -38.51
N ASP A 152 38.36 -25.05 -39.32
CA ASP A 152 38.70 -25.39 -40.70
C ASP A 152 38.32 -24.24 -41.65
N ARG A 153 39.26 -23.82 -42.52
CA ARG A 153 39.06 -22.76 -43.52
C ARG A 153 38.45 -21.46 -42.95
N GLY A 154 38.71 -21.15 -41.65
CA GLY A 154 38.21 -19.91 -41.05
C GLY A 154 36.69 -19.90 -40.77
N ILE A 155 36.08 -21.07 -40.69
CA ILE A 155 34.65 -21.22 -40.34
C ILE A 155 34.52 -21.41 -38.83
N ILE A 156 33.72 -20.56 -38.17
CA ILE A 156 33.44 -20.62 -36.73
C ILE A 156 31.96 -20.80 -36.51
N ARG A 157 31.60 -21.66 -35.53
CA ARG A 157 30.25 -21.85 -35.05
C ARG A 157 30.10 -21.27 -33.63
N ILE A 158 29.02 -20.53 -33.43
CA ILE A 158 28.53 -20.10 -32.11
C ILE A 158 27.14 -20.71 -31.93
N ASP A 159 26.94 -21.39 -30.82
CA ASP A 159 25.66 -21.97 -30.47
C ASP A 159 24.93 -21.06 -29.47
N VAL A 160 23.72 -20.67 -29.83
CA VAL A 160 22.82 -19.96 -28.94
C VAL A 160 21.95 -20.98 -28.22
N ILE A 161 22.00 -20.95 -26.91
CA ILE A 161 21.19 -21.77 -26.05
C ILE A 161 20.09 -20.86 -25.50
N GLU A 162 18.88 -20.97 -26.05
CA GLU A 162 17.71 -20.25 -25.57
C GLU A 162 17.16 -20.96 -24.34
N GLY A 163 17.40 -20.38 -23.16
CA GLY A 163 17.06 -20.99 -21.89
C GLY A 163 15.57 -20.92 -21.57
N PHE A 164 15.03 -21.98 -20.99
CA PHE A 164 13.64 -22.10 -20.60
C PHE A 164 13.46 -22.89 -19.29
N VAL A 165 12.28 -22.78 -18.68
CA VAL A 165 11.92 -23.64 -17.53
C VAL A 165 11.33 -24.94 -18.05
N ASP A 166 11.92 -26.07 -17.69
CA ASP A 166 11.45 -27.41 -18.04
C ASP A 166 10.51 -27.98 -17.01
N LYS A 167 10.84 -27.84 -15.72
CA LYS A 167 10.02 -28.31 -14.61
C LYS A 167 9.79 -27.17 -13.60
N VAL A 168 8.60 -27.16 -13.02
CA VAL A 168 8.29 -26.31 -11.86
C VAL A 168 7.88 -27.21 -10.72
N ASN A 169 8.73 -27.29 -9.71
CA ASN A 169 8.49 -28.04 -8.49
C ASN A 169 7.91 -27.10 -7.42
N VAL A 170 6.91 -27.56 -6.69
CA VAL A 170 6.31 -26.79 -5.59
C VAL A 170 6.58 -27.57 -4.31
N GLN A 171 7.26 -26.94 -3.36
CA GLN A 171 7.59 -27.47 -2.04
C GLN A 171 6.93 -26.60 -0.97
N GLY A 172 6.65 -27.23 0.19
CA GLY A 172 6.01 -26.56 1.32
C GLY A 172 4.52 -26.86 1.43
N ASP A 173 4.01 -26.60 2.61
CA ASP A 173 2.63 -26.92 2.99
C ASP A 173 1.78 -25.66 2.86
N VAL A 174 0.99 -25.57 1.78
CA VAL A 174 0.13 -24.43 1.49
C VAL A 174 -1.32 -24.89 1.41
N ILE A 175 -2.17 -24.25 2.19
CA ILE A 175 -3.60 -24.53 2.22
C ILE A 175 -4.26 -23.70 1.11
N GLY A 176 -4.71 -24.39 0.06
CA GLY A 176 -5.40 -23.74 -1.07
C GLY A 176 -5.55 -24.67 -2.28
N PRO A 177 -6.28 -24.21 -3.32
CA PRO A 177 -6.55 -25.03 -4.48
C PRO A 177 -5.28 -25.34 -5.28
N LYS A 178 -4.84 -26.59 -5.27
CA LYS A 178 -3.72 -27.07 -6.10
C LYS A 178 -3.95 -26.74 -7.59
N SER A 179 -5.21 -26.65 -8.03
CA SER A 179 -5.59 -26.29 -9.40
C SER A 179 -5.10 -24.88 -9.78
N LEU A 180 -5.15 -23.91 -8.87
CA LEU A 180 -4.66 -22.53 -9.11
C LEU A 180 -3.13 -22.52 -9.23
N LEU A 181 -2.42 -23.16 -8.31
CA LEU A 181 -0.95 -23.30 -8.38
C LEU A 181 -0.50 -24.02 -9.67
N ASN A 182 -1.22 -25.07 -10.09
CA ASN A 182 -0.95 -25.76 -11.36
C ASN A 182 -1.20 -24.85 -12.59
N LYS A 183 -2.13 -23.91 -12.51
CA LYS A 183 -2.33 -22.91 -13.57
C LYS A 183 -1.15 -21.94 -13.64
N TYR A 184 -0.63 -21.43 -12.51
CA TYR A 184 0.59 -20.60 -12.48
C TYR A 184 1.80 -21.37 -13.01
N ARG A 185 1.98 -22.63 -12.58
CA ARG A 185 3.01 -23.53 -13.10
C ARG A 185 2.96 -23.64 -14.62
N ARG A 186 1.76 -23.85 -15.22
CA ARG A 186 1.58 -23.92 -16.69
C ARG A 186 1.95 -22.61 -17.39
N LYS A 187 1.68 -21.45 -16.78
CA LYS A 187 2.06 -20.14 -17.33
C LYS A 187 3.58 -19.98 -17.39
N LEU A 188 4.30 -20.39 -16.33
CA LEU A 188 5.76 -20.36 -16.27
C LEU A 188 6.39 -21.29 -17.32
N LEU A 189 5.86 -22.51 -17.47
CA LEU A 189 6.34 -23.51 -18.46
C LEU A 189 6.07 -23.09 -19.91
N LYS A 190 5.11 -22.21 -20.15
CA LYS A 190 4.74 -21.73 -21.50
C LYS A 190 5.70 -20.67 -22.03
N SER A 191 6.45 -19.96 -21.18
CA SER A 191 7.41 -18.93 -21.57
C SER A 191 8.70 -19.61 -22.08
N LYS A 192 8.79 -19.89 -23.37
CA LYS A 192 9.91 -20.55 -24.06
C LYS A 192 10.35 -19.73 -25.28
N PRO A 193 11.56 -19.14 -25.26
CA PRO A 193 12.51 -19.03 -24.15
C PRO A 193 11.98 -18.16 -23.00
N LEU A 194 12.51 -18.38 -21.78
CA LEU A 194 12.01 -17.72 -20.58
C LEU A 194 12.27 -16.21 -20.63
N LEU A 195 11.21 -15.45 -20.49
CA LEU A 195 11.24 -14.00 -20.33
C LEU A 195 11.21 -13.64 -18.85
N ALA A 196 12.16 -12.85 -18.38
CA ALA A 196 12.30 -12.45 -16.98
C ALA A 196 11.01 -11.80 -16.42
N LYS A 197 10.36 -10.96 -17.22
CA LYS A 197 9.09 -10.32 -16.81
C LYS A 197 7.96 -11.33 -16.56
N ASP A 198 7.93 -12.44 -17.31
CA ASP A 198 6.91 -13.48 -17.09
C ASP A 198 7.20 -14.25 -15.81
N LEU A 199 8.48 -14.62 -15.59
CA LEU A 199 8.90 -15.25 -14.34
C LEU A 199 8.58 -14.36 -13.14
N GLU A 200 8.98 -13.10 -13.19
CA GLU A 200 8.73 -12.13 -12.12
C GLU A 200 7.24 -11.94 -11.86
N ARG A 201 6.43 -11.72 -12.89
CA ARG A 201 4.98 -11.54 -12.78
C ARG A 201 4.32 -12.71 -12.07
N TYR A 202 4.56 -13.95 -12.53
CA TYR A 202 3.88 -15.11 -11.95
C TYR A 202 4.42 -15.49 -10.58
N LEU A 203 5.69 -15.26 -10.27
CA LEU A 203 6.21 -15.39 -8.90
C LEU A 203 5.55 -14.41 -7.95
N LEU A 204 5.40 -13.14 -8.36
CA LEU A 204 4.75 -12.11 -7.55
C LEU A 204 3.25 -12.38 -7.39
N LEU A 205 2.57 -12.91 -8.41
CA LEU A 205 1.15 -13.30 -8.30
C LEU A 205 0.93 -14.48 -7.34
N VAL A 206 1.90 -15.40 -7.23
CA VAL A 206 1.85 -16.46 -6.20
C VAL A 206 2.12 -15.88 -4.81
N ASP A 207 3.06 -14.94 -4.69
CA ASP A 207 3.35 -14.23 -3.43
C ASP A 207 2.20 -13.31 -2.97
N ASP A 208 1.36 -12.85 -3.90
CA ASP A 208 0.16 -12.06 -3.63
C ASP A 208 -1.04 -12.89 -3.12
N LEU A 209 -0.91 -14.22 -3.10
CA LEU A 209 -1.94 -15.09 -2.51
C LEU A 209 -1.98 -14.88 -0.98
N PRO A 210 -3.15 -14.69 -0.39
CA PRO A 210 -3.28 -14.45 1.03
C PRO A 210 -2.55 -15.47 1.91
N GLY A 211 -1.68 -14.98 2.76
CA GLY A 211 -0.90 -15.80 3.70
C GLY A 211 0.26 -16.56 3.08
N VAL A 212 0.47 -16.52 1.78
CA VAL A 212 1.56 -17.23 1.09
C VAL A 212 2.79 -16.33 0.96
N THR A 213 3.96 -16.89 1.22
CA THR A 213 5.25 -16.28 0.88
C THR A 213 6.05 -17.23 0.01
N VAL A 214 6.65 -16.70 -1.05
CA VAL A 214 7.36 -17.47 -2.07
C VAL A 214 8.85 -17.19 -2.04
N LYS A 215 9.65 -18.28 -1.96
CA LYS A 215 11.06 -18.26 -2.34
C LYS A 215 11.24 -19.11 -3.59
N SER A 216 12.05 -18.67 -4.54
CA SER A 216 12.28 -19.40 -5.79
C SER A 216 13.75 -19.73 -5.98
N VAL A 217 14.03 -20.95 -6.44
CA VAL A 217 15.38 -21.45 -6.75
C VAL A 217 15.37 -21.98 -8.18
N LEU A 218 16.33 -21.52 -8.99
CA LEU A 218 16.57 -21.99 -10.35
C LEU A 218 17.80 -22.90 -10.35
N THR A 219 17.65 -24.13 -10.81
CA THR A 219 18.74 -25.10 -10.95
C THR A 219 18.85 -25.56 -12.41
N PRO A 220 20.06 -25.69 -12.98
CA PRO A 220 20.19 -26.29 -14.30
C PRO A 220 19.53 -27.67 -14.35
N SER A 221 18.83 -27.98 -15.44
CA SER A 221 18.26 -29.32 -15.65
C SER A 221 19.35 -30.29 -16.07
N GLU A 222 19.33 -31.49 -15.49
CA GLU A 222 20.25 -32.55 -15.87
C GLU A 222 19.88 -33.26 -17.18
N VAL A 223 18.65 -33.03 -17.65
CA VAL A 223 18.07 -33.76 -18.78
C VAL A 223 18.33 -33.07 -20.13
N GLN A 224 18.27 -31.76 -20.18
CA GLN A 224 18.31 -30.99 -21.44
C GLN A 224 19.23 -29.76 -21.34
N PRO A 225 20.18 -29.57 -22.29
CA PRO A 225 20.98 -28.35 -22.36
C PRO A 225 20.10 -27.10 -22.54
N GLY A 226 20.31 -26.10 -21.67
CA GLY A 226 19.53 -24.85 -21.68
C GLY A 226 18.22 -24.91 -20.90
N ALA A 227 17.78 -26.08 -20.48
CA ALA A 227 16.65 -26.24 -19.58
C ALA A 227 17.05 -25.91 -18.13
N THR A 228 16.12 -25.38 -17.37
CA THR A 228 16.28 -25.04 -15.95
C THR A 228 15.07 -25.50 -15.19
N ASP A 229 15.28 -26.10 -14.04
CA ASP A 229 14.23 -26.49 -13.12
C ASP A 229 13.98 -25.37 -12.11
N LEU A 230 12.74 -24.96 -11.95
CA LEU A 230 12.31 -23.95 -11.00
C LEU A 230 11.67 -24.62 -9.79
N THR A 231 12.22 -24.42 -8.61
CA THR A 231 11.61 -24.86 -7.35
C THR A 231 11.02 -23.65 -6.63
N LEU A 232 9.70 -23.72 -6.35
CA LEU A 232 8.97 -22.77 -5.54
C LEU A 232 8.85 -23.30 -4.12
N ILE A 233 9.45 -22.63 -3.16
CA ILE A 233 9.34 -22.96 -1.74
C ILE A 233 8.29 -22.01 -1.15
N LEU A 234 7.16 -22.57 -0.77
CA LEU A 234 6.02 -21.83 -0.25
C LEU A 234 5.93 -21.98 1.26
N THR A 235 5.71 -20.86 1.95
CA THR A 235 5.40 -20.85 3.38
C THR A 235 4.04 -20.20 3.59
N ASN A 236 3.30 -20.61 4.61
CA ASN A 236 1.95 -20.11 4.88
C ASN A 236 1.85 -19.51 6.28
N LYS A 237 1.32 -18.28 6.35
CA LYS A 237 0.92 -17.62 7.59
C LYS A 237 -0.60 -17.61 7.66
N ARG A 238 -1.18 -18.45 8.54
CA ARG A 238 -2.65 -18.62 8.63
C ARG A 238 -3.37 -17.46 9.29
N TYR A 239 -2.76 -16.86 10.29
CA TYR A 239 -3.39 -15.84 11.12
C TYR A 239 -2.54 -14.59 11.13
N ALA A 240 -3.19 -13.45 11.17
CA ALA A 240 -2.57 -12.15 11.41
C ALA A 240 -3.53 -11.28 12.20
N GLY A 241 -3.01 -10.46 13.08
CA GLY A 241 -3.83 -9.60 13.89
C GLY A 241 -3.01 -8.54 14.60
N GLY A 242 -3.71 -7.68 15.30
CA GLY A 242 -3.07 -6.64 16.08
C GLY A 242 -4.07 -5.89 16.94
N PHE A 243 -3.54 -5.23 17.94
CA PHE A 243 -4.26 -4.34 18.81
C PHE A 243 -3.56 -2.99 18.85
N LYS A 244 -4.32 -1.91 18.96
CA LYS A 244 -3.81 -0.56 18.98
C LYS A 244 -4.58 0.28 19.98
N ILE A 245 -3.86 1.07 20.77
CA ILE A 245 -4.40 2.16 21.58
C ILE A 245 -3.81 3.48 21.11
N ASP A 246 -4.63 4.50 20.97
CA ASP A 246 -4.20 5.86 20.62
C ASP A 246 -5.11 6.92 21.23
N ASN A 247 -4.64 8.17 21.26
CA ASN A 247 -5.40 9.34 21.70
C ASN A 247 -5.78 10.28 20.54
N ARG A 248 -6.02 9.73 19.36
CA ARG A 248 -6.40 10.49 18.14
C ARG A 248 -7.91 10.72 18.01
N GLY A 249 -8.70 10.37 19.01
CA GLY A 249 -10.11 10.74 19.09
C GLY A 249 -10.31 12.22 19.35
N SER A 250 -11.53 12.72 19.09
CA SER A 250 -11.90 14.07 19.48
C SER A 250 -12.39 14.10 20.92
N LYS A 251 -12.45 15.28 21.50
CA LYS A 251 -13.08 15.51 22.82
C LYS A 251 -14.51 14.93 22.91
N PHE A 252 -15.21 14.88 21.78
CA PHE A 252 -16.62 14.47 21.72
C PHE A 252 -16.81 12.96 21.46
N ASN A 253 -15.90 12.33 20.74
CA ASN A 253 -15.99 10.92 20.39
C ASN A 253 -14.86 10.11 21.03
N GLY A 254 -14.57 10.43 22.28
CA GLY A 254 -13.56 9.78 23.11
C GLY A 254 -12.14 9.98 22.64
N PRO A 255 -11.34 10.76 23.38
CA PRO A 255 -9.93 11.00 22.99
C PRO A 255 -9.13 9.70 22.93
N ILE A 256 -9.36 8.76 23.86
CA ILE A 256 -8.67 7.47 23.88
C ILE A 256 -9.50 6.43 23.13
N GLN A 257 -8.85 5.80 22.14
CA GLN A 257 -9.46 4.79 21.30
C GLN A 257 -8.69 3.47 21.36
N PHE A 258 -9.43 2.39 21.44
CA PHE A 258 -8.95 1.01 21.38
C PHE A 258 -9.40 0.42 20.07
N SER A 259 -8.50 -0.13 19.29
CA SER A 259 -8.83 -0.81 18.05
C SER A 259 -8.11 -2.15 17.95
N GLY A 260 -8.80 -3.13 17.38
CA GLY A 260 -8.26 -4.46 17.15
C GLY A 260 -8.62 -4.97 15.78
N ASN A 261 -7.77 -5.80 15.21
CA ASN A 261 -8.05 -6.50 13.97
C ASN A 261 -7.54 -7.95 14.06
N ALA A 262 -8.23 -8.83 13.36
CA ALA A 262 -7.82 -10.21 13.19
C ALA A 262 -8.18 -10.67 11.78
N SER A 263 -7.32 -11.46 11.16
CA SER A 263 -7.60 -12.08 9.86
C SER A 263 -7.05 -13.49 9.80
N THR A 264 -7.72 -14.32 9.04
CA THR A 264 -7.27 -15.67 8.69
C THR A 264 -7.12 -15.79 7.19
N HIS A 265 -6.16 -16.59 6.77
CA HIS A 265 -5.84 -16.87 5.39
C HIS A 265 -6.15 -18.33 5.08
N SER A 266 -6.84 -18.56 3.96
CA SER A 266 -7.24 -19.90 3.49
C SER A 266 -8.02 -20.73 4.51
N LEU A 267 -8.96 -20.11 5.21
CA LEU A 267 -9.88 -20.79 6.14
C LEU A 267 -10.74 -21.83 5.42
N LEU A 268 -11.24 -21.47 4.23
CA LEU A 268 -12.04 -22.32 3.34
C LEU A 268 -11.18 -23.11 2.35
N GLY A 269 -9.86 -22.94 2.37
CA GLY A 269 -8.95 -23.59 1.44
C GLY A 269 -8.98 -23.02 0.02
N LEU A 270 -9.34 -21.74 -0.16
CA LEU A 270 -9.50 -21.07 -1.46
C LEU A 270 -8.46 -19.96 -1.71
N PHE A 271 -7.42 -19.85 -0.87
CA PHE A 271 -6.51 -18.69 -0.81
C PHE A 271 -7.24 -17.39 -0.53
N GLU A 272 -8.34 -17.46 0.18
CA GLU A 272 -9.09 -16.28 0.62
C GLU A 272 -8.50 -15.69 1.90
N ARG A 273 -8.83 -14.43 2.15
CA ARG A 273 -8.58 -13.75 3.40
C ARG A 273 -9.91 -13.27 3.99
N VAL A 274 -10.19 -13.73 5.20
CA VAL A 274 -11.31 -13.25 6.00
C VAL A 274 -10.75 -12.45 7.17
N GLY A 275 -11.31 -11.30 7.44
CA GLY A 275 -10.85 -10.49 8.57
C GLY A 275 -11.95 -9.67 9.18
N PHE A 276 -11.70 -9.29 10.44
CA PHE A 276 -12.56 -8.44 11.25
C PHE A 276 -11.72 -7.32 11.86
N GLN A 277 -12.33 -6.17 12.03
CA GLN A 277 -11.75 -5.02 12.68
C GLN A 277 -12.81 -4.36 13.56
N GLY A 278 -12.41 -3.94 14.75
CA GLY A 278 -13.25 -3.18 15.67
C GLY A 278 -12.49 -2.00 16.26
N ALA A 279 -13.21 -0.95 16.58
CA ALA A 279 -12.71 0.18 17.33
C ALA A 279 -13.79 0.70 18.28
N VAL A 280 -13.37 1.02 19.51
CA VAL A 280 -14.24 1.58 20.53
C VAL A 280 -13.48 2.64 21.32
N THR A 281 -14.21 3.57 21.91
CA THR A 281 -13.67 4.55 22.85
C THR A 281 -13.77 4.04 24.29
N LYS A 282 -13.16 4.75 25.24
CA LYS A 282 -13.25 4.42 26.68
C LYS A 282 -14.70 4.39 27.14
N ASP A 283 -15.50 5.40 26.78
CA ASP A 283 -16.96 5.33 26.85
C ASP A 283 -17.46 4.74 25.52
N THR A 284 -17.93 3.51 25.57
CA THR A 284 -18.28 2.76 24.36
C THR A 284 -19.48 3.33 23.61
N ASP A 285 -20.28 4.20 24.22
CA ASP A 285 -21.39 4.87 23.55
C ASP A 285 -20.90 6.02 22.66
N GLU A 286 -19.77 6.66 23.01
CA GLU A 286 -19.23 7.76 22.21
C GLU A 286 -18.81 7.33 20.81
N LEU A 287 -18.23 6.13 20.66
CA LEU A 287 -17.92 5.55 19.35
C LEU A 287 -17.80 4.02 19.41
N ARG A 288 -18.50 3.34 18.51
CA ARG A 288 -18.33 1.91 18.20
C ARG A 288 -18.22 1.76 16.68
N PHE A 289 -17.20 1.09 16.26
CA PHE A 289 -17.00 0.74 14.84
C PHE A 289 -16.68 -0.73 14.72
N PHE A 290 -17.35 -1.44 13.80
CA PHE A 290 -17.06 -2.83 13.45
C PHE A 290 -17.04 -2.98 11.93
N SER A 291 -16.12 -3.78 11.43
CA SER A 291 -16.03 -4.10 10.02
C SER A 291 -15.58 -5.54 9.84
N GLY A 292 -16.17 -6.22 8.87
CA GLY A 292 -15.74 -7.53 8.39
C GLY A 292 -15.48 -7.50 6.90
N PHE A 293 -14.54 -8.32 6.43
CA PHE A 293 -14.23 -8.41 5.01
C PHE A 293 -13.85 -9.82 4.57
N TYR A 294 -14.07 -10.07 3.29
CA TYR A 294 -13.66 -11.25 2.55
C TYR A 294 -12.93 -10.82 1.28
N GLU A 295 -11.75 -11.36 1.03
CA GLU A 295 -10.98 -11.15 -0.20
C GLU A 295 -10.57 -12.49 -0.78
N GLN A 296 -10.75 -12.69 -2.09
CA GLN A 296 -10.36 -13.91 -2.78
C GLN A 296 -9.77 -13.61 -4.15
N PRO A 297 -8.60 -14.19 -4.50
CA PRO A 297 -8.13 -14.25 -5.88
C PRO A 297 -9.01 -15.20 -6.70
N ILE A 298 -9.50 -14.73 -7.86
CA ILE A 298 -10.47 -15.49 -8.66
C ILE A 298 -9.90 -16.03 -9.98
N PHE A 299 -8.83 -15.47 -10.52
CA PHE A 299 -8.22 -15.91 -11.78
C PHE A 299 -6.70 -15.93 -11.68
N THR A 300 -6.05 -16.49 -12.71
CA THR A 300 -4.59 -16.63 -12.77
C THR A 300 -3.83 -15.35 -13.08
N GLU A 301 -4.52 -14.30 -13.50
CA GLU A 301 -3.90 -13.01 -13.80
C GLU A 301 -3.93 -12.05 -12.60
N GLY A 302 -4.25 -12.57 -11.40
CA GLY A 302 -4.21 -11.80 -10.15
C GLY A 302 -5.47 -10.98 -9.86
N THR A 303 -6.57 -11.24 -10.58
CA THR A 303 -7.87 -10.61 -10.27
C THR A 303 -8.33 -11.04 -8.89
N LYS A 304 -8.78 -10.07 -8.07
CA LYS A 304 -9.31 -10.31 -6.72
C LYS A 304 -10.71 -9.75 -6.62
N ILE A 305 -11.57 -10.47 -5.93
CA ILE A 305 -12.87 -9.97 -5.47
C ILE A 305 -12.78 -9.65 -3.98
N TYR A 306 -13.40 -8.56 -3.57
CA TYR A 306 -13.41 -8.08 -2.19
C TYR A 306 -14.82 -7.69 -1.80
N PHE A 307 -15.29 -8.23 -0.68
CA PHE A 307 -16.53 -7.85 -0.02
C PHE A 307 -16.21 -7.30 1.36
N SER A 308 -16.90 -6.27 1.78
CA SER A 308 -16.84 -5.81 3.17
C SER A 308 -18.16 -5.23 3.63
N GLY A 309 -18.42 -5.38 4.91
CA GLY A 309 -19.49 -4.72 5.64
C GLY A 309 -18.91 -3.99 6.84
N SER A 310 -19.37 -2.78 7.09
CA SER A 310 -19.06 -2.03 8.30
C SER A 310 -20.31 -1.42 8.90
N ALA A 311 -20.30 -1.29 10.23
CA ALA A 311 -21.30 -0.57 10.99
C ALA A 311 -20.59 0.32 12.00
N SER A 312 -21.08 1.55 12.16
CA SER A 312 -20.62 2.47 13.18
C SER A 312 -21.77 3.15 13.88
N LYS A 313 -21.60 3.33 15.19
CA LYS A 313 -22.50 4.10 16.03
C LYS A 313 -21.71 5.12 16.81
N SER A 314 -22.25 6.31 16.93
CA SER A 314 -21.64 7.36 17.75
C SER A 314 -22.72 8.14 18.51
N GLN A 315 -22.42 8.42 19.76
CA GLN A 315 -23.20 9.32 20.61
C GLN A 315 -22.20 10.27 21.29
N PRO A 316 -21.89 11.41 20.65
CA PRO A 316 -20.90 12.32 21.16
C PRO A 316 -21.14 12.73 22.60
N GLY A 317 -20.09 12.66 23.41
CA GLY A 317 -20.07 13.05 24.82
C GLY A 317 -19.77 14.52 25.04
N SER A 318 -19.25 14.83 26.25
CA SER A 318 -18.87 16.19 26.64
C SER A 318 -20.05 17.18 26.49
N ASP A 319 -19.80 18.36 25.95
CA ASP A 319 -20.78 19.45 25.78
C ASP A 319 -21.91 19.11 24.80
N LEU A 320 -21.74 18.05 23.99
CA LEU A 320 -22.77 17.60 23.05
C LEU A 320 -23.76 16.60 23.65
N LYS A 321 -23.46 16.04 24.81
CA LYS A 321 -24.33 15.07 25.50
C LYS A 321 -25.73 15.63 25.76
N VAL A 322 -25.83 16.92 26.04
CA VAL A 322 -27.10 17.62 26.29
C VAL A 322 -28.05 17.57 25.09
N PHE A 323 -27.51 17.45 23.88
CA PHE A 323 -28.28 17.45 22.64
C PHE A 323 -28.69 16.05 22.19
N ASP A 324 -28.30 15.01 22.90
CA ASP A 324 -28.57 13.60 22.60
C ASP A 324 -28.39 13.28 21.09
N VAL A 325 -27.25 13.73 20.53
CA VAL A 325 -26.94 13.48 19.13
C VAL A 325 -26.51 12.05 18.95
N LYS A 326 -27.17 11.31 18.06
CA LYS A 326 -26.81 9.93 17.73
C LYS A 326 -26.55 9.82 16.23
N GLY A 327 -25.53 9.08 15.87
CA GLY A 327 -25.19 8.77 14.51
C GLY A 327 -25.06 7.26 14.30
N ASP A 328 -25.75 6.74 13.30
CA ASP A 328 -25.67 5.35 12.85
C ASP A 328 -25.26 5.31 11.39
N SER A 329 -24.39 4.37 11.03
CA SER A 329 -24.00 4.14 9.66
C SER A 329 -23.80 2.66 9.38
N ALA A 330 -24.24 2.21 8.21
CA ALA A 330 -23.96 0.89 7.67
C ALA A 330 -23.47 1.01 6.24
N THR A 331 -22.36 0.35 5.93
CA THR A 331 -21.73 0.38 4.60
C THR A 331 -21.42 -1.03 4.12
N PHE A 332 -21.83 -1.37 2.90
CA PHE A 332 -21.43 -2.60 2.21
C PHE A 332 -20.67 -2.23 0.94
N THR A 333 -19.55 -2.90 0.69
CA THR A 333 -18.72 -2.67 -0.49
C THR A 333 -18.41 -3.98 -1.19
N LEU A 334 -18.66 -4.01 -2.50
CA LEU A 334 -18.14 -5.03 -3.42
C LEU A 334 -17.08 -4.36 -4.28
N ARG A 335 -15.92 -4.99 -4.47
CA ARG A 335 -14.86 -4.49 -5.35
C ARG A 335 -14.18 -5.64 -6.08
N VAL A 336 -13.93 -5.44 -7.36
CA VAL A 336 -13.07 -6.29 -8.19
C VAL A 336 -11.83 -5.48 -8.53
N THR A 337 -10.65 -6.05 -8.28
CA THR A 337 -9.35 -5.43 -8.59
C THR A 337 -8.59 -6.33 -9.54
N HIS A 338 -7.99 -5.75 -10.58
CA HIS A 338 -7.18 -6.47 -11.56
C HIS A 338 -5.82 -5.79 -11.77
N PRO A 339 -4.68 -6.52 -11.62
CA PRO A 339 -3.36 -5.98 -11.88
C PRO A 339 -3.05 -5.99 -13.38
N LEU A 340 -3.03 -4.80 -13.99
CA LEU A 340 -2.62 -4.61 -15.38
C LEU A 340 -1.10 -4.80 -15.53
N ILE A 341 -0.32 -4.19 -14.64
CA ILE A 341 1.12 -4.35 -14.52
C ILE A 341 1.43 -4.89 -13.14
N ARG A 342 2.26 -5.94 -13.06
CA ARG A 342 2.73 -6.50 -11.81
C ARG A 342 4.21 -6.85 -11.93
N SER A 343 5.08 -6.03 -11.36
CA SER A 343 6.52 -6.22 -11.25
C SER A 343 7.03 -5.72 -9.90
N ARG A 344 8.30 -5.90 -9.61
CA ARG A 344 8.92 -5.34 -8.41
C ARG A 344 9.09 -3.82 -8.49
N ALA A 345 9.32 -3.31 -9.69
CA ALA A 345 9.60 -1.90 -9.92
C ALA A 345 8.32 -1.07 -10.07
N GLU A 346 7.27 -1.65 -10.67
CA GLU A 346 6.02 -0.94 -10.94
C GLU A 346 4.80 -1.86 -10.87
N ASN A 347 3.69 -1.33 -10.40
CA ASN A 347 2.41 -2.03 -10.35
C ASN A 347 1.30 -1.07 -10.74
N LEU A 348 0.51 -1.47 -11.70
CA LEU A 348 -0.70 -0.75 -12.11
C LEU A 348 -1.90 -1.65 -11.88
N ASN A 349 -2.78 -1.24 -10.98
CA ASN A 349 -4.03 -1.92 -10.70
C ASN A 349 -5.20 -1.07 -11.17
N THR A 350 -6.21 -1.71 -11.74
CA THR A 350 -7.53 -1.11 -11.93
C THR A 350 -8.54 -1.76 -11.01
N PHE A 351 -9.54 -1.02 -10.58
CA PHE A 351 -10.64 -1.58 -9.81
C PHE A 351 -11.98 -1.01 -10.25
N PHE A 352 -13.01 -1.83 -10.12
CA PHE A 352 -14.39 -1.45 -10.18
C PHE A 352 -15.05 -1.84 -8.85
N GLY A 353 -15.90 -0.97 -8.30
CA GLY A 353 -16.57 -1.22 -7.04
C GLY A 353 -17.97 -0.68 -7.00
N PHE A 354 -18.78 -1.26 -6.12
CA PHE A 354 -20.11 -0.77 -5.76
C PHE A 354 -20.18 -0.63 -4.25
N THR A 355 -20.67 0.50 -3.76
CA THR A 355 -20.85 0.78 -2.34
C THR A 355 -22.32 1.12 -2.08
N HIS A 356 -22.90 0.40 -1.15
CA HIS A 356 -24.21 0.67 -0.55
C HIS A 356 -23.95 1.25 0.85
N ARG A 357 -24.43 2.47 1.10
CA ARG A 357 -24.25 3.15 2.38
C ARG A 357 -25.55 3.78 2.81
N ASP A 358 -25.94 3.51 4.04
CA ASP A 358 -27.05 4.17 4.72
C ASP A 358 -26.51 4.80 6.00
N SER A 359 -26.92 6.02 6.30
CA SER A 359 -26.54 6.73 7.52
C SER A 359 -27.70 7.58 8.02
N THR A 360 -27.87 7.59 9.33
CA THR A 360 -28.91 8.35 10.04
C THR A 360 -28.24 9.18 11.13
N THR A 361 -28.69 10.41 11.31
CA THR A 361 -28.31 11.25 12.44
C THR A 361 -29.58 11.68 13.15
N GLU A 362 -29.63 11.45 14.44
CA GLU A 362 -30.70 11.86 15.33
C GLU A 362 -30.26 13.05 16.20
N PHE A 363 -31.21 13.86 16.62
CA PHE A 363 -31.02 15.02 17.48
C PHE A 363 -32.20 15.14 18.43
N LEU A 364 -31.95 15.13 19.74
CA LEU A 364 -32.97 15.12 20.81
C LEU A 364 -34.05 14.03 20.65
N GLY A 365 -33.65 12.87 20.12
CA GLY A 365 -34.54 11.74 19.88
C GLY A 365 -35.28 11.75 18.55
N ASP A 366 -35.19 12.85 17.77
CA ASP A 366 -35.82 12.96 16.45
C ASP A 366 -34.80 12.72 15.33
N THR A 367 -35.23 12.09 14.24
CA THR A 367 -34.39 11.90 13.05
C THR A 367 -34.15 13.24 12.36
N ASN A 368 -32.91 13.73 12.44
CA ASN A 368 -32.48 14.96 11.81
C ASN A 368 -32.13 14.74 10.31
N SER A 369 -31.42 13.66 9.99
CA SER A 369 -31.08 13.34 8.60
C SER A 369 -30.94 11.85 8.33
N THR A 370 -31.29 11.45 7.11
CA THR A 370 -31.09 10.10 6.57
C THR A 370 -30.55 10.19 5.16
N ASP A 371 -29.30 9.71 4.99
CA ASP A 371 -28.63 9.63 3.68
C ASP A 371 -28.56 8.17 3.23
N LYS A 372 -29.06 7.87 2.05
CA LYS A 372 -28.94 6.55 1.39
C LYS A 372 -28.18 6.70 0.09
N LEU A 373 -26.97 6.18 0.03
CA LEU A 373 -26.07 6.30 -1.10
C LEU A 373 -25.81 4.96 -1.77
N ARG A 374 -25.81 4.96 -3.10
CA ARG A 374 -25.52 3.82 -3.98
C ARG A 374 -24.46 4.28 -4.98
N ILE A 375 -23.22 3.85 -4.79
CA ILE A 375 -22.06 4.47 -5.45
C ILE A 375 -21.34 3.44 -6.30
N ALA A 376 -21.26 3.68 -7.59
CA ALA A 376 -20.32 2.99 -8.48
C ALA A 376 -18.96 3.69 -8.43
N ASN A 377 -17.89 2.92 -8.28
CA ASN A 377 -16.53 3.42 -8.22
C ASN A 377 -15.69 2.77 -9.32
N PHE A 378 -14.88 3.56 -10.00
CA PHE A 378 -13.84 3.10 -10.90
C PHE A 378 -12.53 3.78 -10.54
N GLY A 379 -11.42 3.05 -10.55
CA GLY A 379 -10.15 3.68 -10.20
C GLY A 379 -8.94 2.93 -10.70
N LEU A 380 -7.82 3.66 -10.62
CA LEU A 380 -6.48 3.22 -10.95
C LEU A 380 -5.58 3.47 -9.74
N SER A 381 -4.72 2.51 -9.45
CA SER A 381 -3.67 2.63 -8.45
C SER A 381 -2.35 2.26 -9.12
N TYR A 382 -1.43 3.22 -9.16
CA TYR A 382 -0.11 3.06 -9.77
C TYR A 382 0.97 3.31 -8.75
N ASP A 383 1.80 2.32 -8.47
CA ASP A 383 2.97 2.46 -7.63
C ASP A 383 4.22 2.04 -8.39
N PHE A 384 5.27 2.88 -8.31
CA PHE A 384 6.49 2.68 -9.08
C PHE A 384 7.72 3.28 -8.37
N ILE A 385 8.88 2.76 -8.72
CA ILE A 385 10.18 3.31 -8.35
C ILE A 385 10.75 4.05 -9.55
N ASP A 386 11.10 5.32 -9.38
CA ASP A 386 11.71 6.11 -10.44
C ASP A 386 13.26 6.00 -10.47
N GLU A 387 13.89 6.65 -11.45
CA GLU A 387 15.34 6.67 -11.64
C GLU A 387 16.10 7.31 -10.45
N TYR A 388 15.45 8.19 -9.71
CA TYR A 388 15.97 8.83 -8.48
C TYR A 388 15.79 7.95 -7.23
N ARG A 389 15.36 6.70 -7.40
CA ARG A 389 15.06 5.75 -6.32
C ARG A 389 13.93 6.20 -5.38
N GLY A 390 13.09 7.12 -5.82
CA GLY A 390 11.89 7.51 -5.11
C GLY A 390 10.79 6.46 -5.29
N VAL A 391 10.12 6.08 -4.20
CA VAL A 391 8.93 5.23 -4.23
C VAL A 391 7.72 6.13 -4.37
N ASN A 392 6.96 5.95 -5.44
CA ASN A 392 5.80 6.76 -5.76
C ASN A 392 4.53 5.91 -5.70
N LEU A 393 3.44 6.49 -5.20
CA LEU A 393 2.09 5.92 -5.22
C LEU A 393 1.14 6.98 -5.73
N LEU A 394 0.34 6.64 -6.72
CA LEU A 394 -0.72 7.47 -7.29
C LEU A 394 -2.02 6.69 -7.33
N ASN A 395 -3.07 7.22 -6.72
CA ASN A 395 -4.42 6.67 -6.77
C ASN A 395 -5.35 7.71 -7.39
N ILE A 396 -6.17 7.29 -8.34
CA ILE A 396 -7.22 8.12 -8.93
C ILE A 396 -8.51 7.30 -8.89
N LYS A 397 -9.58 7.93 -8.43
CA LYS A 397 -10.90 7.30 -8.30
C LYS A 397 -11.99 8.23 -8.82
N TRP A 398 -12.80 7.74 -9.74
CA TRP A 398 -14.08 8.31 -10.10
C TRP A 398 -15.19 7.62 -9.31
N SER A 399 -16.11 8.39 -8.74
CA SER A 399 -17.26 7.90 -7.98
C SER A 399 -18.53 8.52 -8.55
N GLN A 400 -19.48 7.66 -8.87
CA GLN A 400 -20.79 8.02 -9.41
C GLN A 400 -21.88 7.54 -8.47
N GLY A 401 -22.60 8.47 -7.86
CA GLY A 401 -23.83 8.18 -7.14
C GLY A 401 -24.95 7.80 -8.10
N LEU A 402 -25.66 6.74 -7.76
CA LEU A 402 -26.72 6.14 -8.58
C LEU A 402 -28.07 6.26 -7.89
N ASN A 403 -29.10 6.54 -8.65
CA ASN A 403 -30.47 6.66 -8.13
C ASN A 403 -31.23 5.32 -8.21
N ILE A 404 -30.68 4.29 -7.53
CA ILE A 404 -31.18 2.91 -7.51
C ILE A 404 -31.28 2.39 -6.08
N PHE A 405 -31.97 1.28 -5.87
CA PHE A 405 -32.08 0.57 -4.59
C PHE A 405 -32.45 1.46 -3.41
N GLY A 406 -33.41 2.39 -3.61
CA GLY A 406 -33.90 3.27 -2.56
C GLY A 406 -32.90 4.36 -2.14
N ALA A 407 -32.02 4.82 -3.05
CA ALA A 407 -31.16 5.96 -2.83
C ALA A 407 -31.96 7.23 -2.50
N SER A 408 -31.39 8.10 -1.66
CA SER A 408 -32.02 9.38 -1.31
C SER A 408 -32.28 10.22 -2.55
N GLN A 409 -33.48 10.80 -2.62
CA GLN A 409 -33.88 11.67 -3.74
C GLN A 409 -33.36 13.10 -3.50
N SER A 410 -32.98 13.79 -4.57
CA SER A 410 -32.61 15.21 -4.51
C SER A 410 -33.80 16.04 -4.02
N GLY A 411 -33.56 16.92 -3.03
CA GLY A 411 -34.60 17.77 -2.45
C GLY A 411 -35.45 17.10 -1.35
N ALA A 412 -35.14 15.88 -0.92
CA ALA A 412 -35.79 15.27 0.26
C ALA A 412 -35.51 16.11 1.52
N LEU A 413 -36.49 16.19 2.40
CA LEU A 413 -36.44 17.08 3.57
C LEU A 413 -35.38 16.70 4.63
N GLN A 414 -35.07 15.42 4.74
CA GLN A 414 -34.14 14.89 5.77
C GLN A 414 -32.78 14.49 5.19
N LEU A 415 -32.20 15.30 4.31
CA LEU A 415 -30.84 15.10 3.84
C LEU A 415 -29.85 15.77 4.80
N SER A 416 -28.67 15.17 4.98
CA SER A 416 -27.59 15.71 5.84
C SER A 416 -27.12 17.10 5.43
N ARG A 417 -27.30 17.44 4.13
CA ARG A 417 -27.04 18.79 3.61
C ARG A 417 -28.17 19.21 2.68
N PRO A 418 -28.78 20.37 2.89
CA PRO A 418 -29.74 20.94 1.94
C PRO A 418 -29.12 21.02 0.53
N GLU A 419 -29.90 20.68 -0.51
CA GLU A 419 -29.46 20.64 -1.92
C GLU A 419 -28.33 19.63 -2.23
N GLY A 420 -27.85 18.85 -1.25
CA GLY A 420 -26.94 17.74 -1.47
C GLY A 420 -27.60 16.67 -2.35
N ARG A 421 -26.81 16.03 -3.20
CA ARG A 421 -27.33 15.01 -4.13
C ARG A 421 -26.70 13.66 -3.86
N ALA A 422 -27.55 12.64 -3.75
CA ALA A 422 -27.10 11.24 -3.76
C ALA A 422 -26.66 10.78 -5.16
N SER A 423 -27.25 11.38 -6.22
CA SER A 423 -26.85 11.20 -7.62
C SER A 423 -25.74 12.19 -8.00
N PHE A 424 -24.54 11.96 -7.47
CA PHE A 424 -23.38 12.82 -7.70
C PHE A 424 -22.36 12.17 -8.64
N SER A 425 -21.47 13.00 -9.18
CA SER A 425 -20.23 12.57 -9.82
C SER A 425 -19.07 13.33 -9.19
N LYS A 426 -18.00 12.60 -8.81
CA LYS A 426 -16.78 13.20 -8.29
C LYS A 426 -15.54 12.42 -8.69
N ILE A 427 -14.43 13.12 -8.76
CA ILE A 427 -13.08 12.56 -8.95
C ILE A 427 -12.27 12.87 -7.69
N SER A 428 -11.57 11.87 -7.18
CA SER A 428 -10.64 12.03 -6.08
C SER A 428 -9.31 11.34 -6.39
N GLY A 429 -8.25 11.83 -5.78
CA GLY A 429 -6.93 11.23 -5.96
C GLY A 429 -6.02 11.44 -4.77
N GLU A 430 -5.00 10.59 -4.71
CA GLU A 430 -3.93 10.63 -3.72
C GLU A 430 -2.61 10.42 -4.43
N ALA A 431 -1.60 11.16 -4.03
CA ALA A 431 -0.23 10.98 -4.47
C ALA A 431 0.67 10.91 -3.23
N LEU A 432 1.65 10.01 -3.25
CA LEU A 432 2.65 9.88 -2.21
C LEU A 432 4.00 9.63 -2.84
N ARG A 433 5.02 10.31 -2.36
CA ARG A 433 6.41 10.08 -2.68
C ARG A 433 7.24 9.91 -1.43
N LEU A 434 8.00 8.81 -1.39
CA LEU A 434 9.01 8.57 -0.37
C LEU A 434 10.38 8.62 -1.04
N GLN A 435 11.19 9.62 -0.70
CA GLN A 435 12.49 9.86 -1.28
C GLN A 435 13.60 9.68 -0.24
N GLN A 436 14.54 8.79 -0.50
CA GLN A 436 15.76 8.71 0.27
C GLN A 436 16.69 9.89 -0.10
N LEU A 437 17.04 10.73 0.89
CA LEU A 437 17.96 11.86 0.71
C LEU A 437 19.39 11.47 1.04
N ALA A 438 19.56 10.67 2.10
CA ALA A 438 20.82 10.14 2.59
C ALA A 438 20.58 8.78 3.28
N PRO A 439 21.58 7.99 3.65
CA PRO A 439 21.39 6.65 4.23
C PRO A 439 20.38 6.57 5.38
N SER A 440 20.33 7.57 6.25
CA SER A 440 19.39 7.63 7.39
C SER A 440 18.29 8.68 7.25
N TRP A 441 18.24 9.44 6.14
CA TRP A 441 17.28 10.51 5.93
C TRP A 441 16.31 10.18 4.83
N MET A 442 15.02 10.35 5.11
CA MET A 442 13.94 10.18 4.14
C MET A 442 13.03 11.40 4.14
N LEU A 443 12.55 11.76 2.96
CA LEU A 443 11.54 12.79 2.76
C LEU A 443 10.26 12.13 2.26
N LEU A 444 9.17 12.31 2.97
CA LEU A 444 7.84 11.88 2.58
C LEU A 444 7.04 13.12 2.15
N GLY A 445 6.60 13.14 0.92
CA GLY A 445 5.60 14.06 0.42
C GLY A 445 4.31 13.31 0.10
N ALA A 446 3.15 13.83 0.51
CA ALA A 446 1.87 13.28 0.12
C ALA A 446 0.85 14.39 -0.14
N ALA A 447 -0.07 14.12 -1.07
CA ALA A 447 -1.20 15.00 -1.39
C ALA A 447 -2.46 14.18 -1.57
N SER A 448 -3.61 14.76 -1.21
CA SER A 448 -4.93 14.21 -1.47
C SER A 448 -5.84 15.32 -2.00
N TRP A 449 -6.71 14.99 -2.94
CA TRP A 449 -7.60 15.95 -3.56
C TRP A 449 -8.94 15.35 -3.95
N GLN A 450 -9.96 16.21 -4.02
CA GLN A 450 -11.29 15.85 -4.49
C GLN A 450 -11.88 17.00 -5.30
N TYR A 451 -12.52 16.68 -6.41
CA TYR A 451 -13.37 17.60 -7.17
C TYR A 451 -14.75 16.97 -7.36
N SER A 452 -15.80 17.66 -6.96
CA SER A 452 -17.18 17.23 -7.15
C SER A 452 -17.87 18.07 -8.21
N PHE A 453 -18.68 17.47 -9.05
CA PHE A 453 -19.45 18.17 -10.07
C PHE A 453 -20.76 18.78 -9.54
N VAL A 454 -21.20 18.30 -8.36
CA VAL A 454 -22.44 18.76 -7.68
C VAL A 454 -22.19 18.94 -6.18
N LYS A 455 -23.15 19.54 -5.47
CA LYS A 455 -23.14 19.59 -4.00
C LYS A 455 -23.35 18.18 -3.44
N LEU A 456 -22.48 17.76 -2.54
CA LEU A 456 -22.47 16.41 -1.97
C LEU A 456 -23.28 16.33 -0.68
N LEU A 457 -23.71 15.13 -0.33
CA LEU A 457 -24.14 14.82 1.04
C LEU A 457 -22.93 14.76 1.99
N ALA A 458 -23.13 14.96 3.28
CA ALA A 458 -22.06 15.13 4.27
C ALA A 458 -21.04 13.98 4.27
N SER A 459 -21.49 12.75 4.04
CA SER A 459 -20.64 11.56 4.00
C SER A 459 -19.69 11.48 2.81
N GLU A 460 -19.90 12.28 1.77
CA GLU A 460 -19.08 12.29 0.56
C GLU A 460 -18.23 13.57 0.42
N GLU A 461 -18.30 14.50 1.40
CA GLU A 461 -17.43 15.67 1.45
C GLU A 461 -15.96 15.27 1.65
N PHE A 462 -15.05 16.09 1.17
CA PHE A 462 -13.64 15.98 1.45
C PHE A 462 -13.35 16.56 2.83
N GLY A 463 -12.77 15.75 3.73
CA GLY A 463 -12.42 16.17 5.08
C GLY A 463 -10.91 16.39 5.23
N VAL A 464 -10.52 17.42 5.96
CA VAL A 464 -9.14 17.68 6.39
C VAL A 464 -9.10 17.84 7.90
N GLY A 465 -8.10 17.23 8.52
CA GLY A 465 -7.90 17.08 9.95
C GLY A 465 -7.69 15.62 10.33
N GLY A 466 -7.02 15.37 11.45
CA GLY A 466 -6.67 14.03 11.92
C GLY A 466 -5.33 13.52 11.40
N SER A 467 -5.00 12.28 11.66
CA SER A 467 -3.66 11.69 11.49
C SER A 467 -3.09 11.67 10.07
N GLN A 468 -3.90 11.98 9.07
CA GLN A 468 -3.51 11.94 7.65
C GLN A 468 -2.94 13.26 7.16
N PHE A 469 -3.75 14.32 7.27
CA PHE A 469 -3.46 15.69 6.87
C PHE A 469 -4.06 16.63 7.89
N GLY A 470 -3.25 17.57 8.42
CA GLY A 470 -3.68 18.46 9.48
C GLY A 470 -3.66 17.80 10.85
N ARG A 471 -2.53 17.17 11.21
CA ARG A 471 -2.36 16.29 12.38
C ARG A 471 -2.66 16.95 13.72
N ALA A 472 -2.50 18.26 13.83
CA ALA A 472 -2.85 18.99 15.05
C ALA A 472 -4.37 19.17 15.25
N PHE A 473 -5.19 18.83 14.26
CA PHE A 473 -6.64 19.02 14.28
C PHE A 473 -7.39 17.70 14.45
N ASP A 474 -8.63 17.79 14.89
CA ASP A 474 -9.51 16.64 14.99
C ASP A 474 -9.88 16.07 13.60
N PRO A 475 -10.30 14.80 13.51
CA PRO A 475 -10.67 14.20 12.23
C PRO A 475 -11.75 15.01 11.51
N SER A 476 -11.51 15.34 10.23
CA SER A 476 -12.41 16.13 9.39
C SER A 476 -12.81 17.47 10.03
N GLU A 477 -11.85 18.17 10.60
CA GLU A 477 -12.01 19.50 11.21
C GLU A 477 -12.70 20.48 10.27
N ILE A 478 -12.31 20.44 8.99
CA ILE A 478 -12.97 21.18 7.90
C ILE A 478 -13.40 20.19 6.81
N THR A 479 -14.57 20.48 6.19
CA THR A 479 -15.14 19.67 5.11
C THR A 479 -15.68 20.51 3.99
N GLY A 480 -15.71 19.96 2.78
CA GLY A 480 -16.26 20.62 1.61
C GLY A 480 -16.45 19.70 0.41
N ASP A 481 -17.14 20.19 -0.62
CA ASP A 481 -17.39 19.43 -1.86
C ASP A 481 -16.11 19.23 -2.66
N HIS A 482 -15.22 20.23 -2.65
CA HIS A 482 -13.88 20.18 -3.21
C HIS A 482 -12.85 20.27 -2.09
N GLY A 483 -11.69 19.69 -2.31
CA GLY A 483 -10.61 19.79 -1.33
C GLY A 483 -9.24 19.48 -1.91
N LEU A 484 -8.24 20.01 -1.24
CA LEU A 484 -6.84 19.74 -1.47
C LEU A 484 -6.13 19.69 -0.12
N ALA A 485 -5.36 18.65 0.12
CA ALA A 485 -4.51 18.53 1.30
C ALA A 485 -3.14 18.04 0.90
N PHE A 486 -2.10 18.49 1.57
CA PHE A 486 -0.75 17.97 1.40
C PHE A 486 0.01 17.92 2.73
N LYS A 487 0.99 17.03 2.79
CA LYS A 487 1.94 16.94 3.89
C LYS A 487 3.36 16.77 3.37
N LEU A 488 4.29 17.31 4.12
CA LEU A 488 5.71 17.08 3.94
C LEU A 488 6.30 16.64 5.28
N GLU A 489 7.06 15.55 5.28
CA GLU A 489 7.64 14.98 6.50
C GLU A 489 9.08 14.58 6.26
N LEU A 490 10.00 15.17 7.03
CA LEU A 490 11.41 14.82 7.04
C LEU A 490 11.63 13.82 8.17
N GLN A 491 12.22 12.68 7.84
CA GLN A 491 12.43 11.55 8.73
C GLN A 491 13.92 11.26 8.87
N LYS A 492 14.37 10.94 10.08
CA LYS A 492 15.72 10.47 10.36
C LYS A 492 15.67 9.18 11.17
N ALA A 493 16.21 8.10 10.62
CA ALA A 493 16.34 6.82 11.30
C ALA A 493 17.61 6.80 12.13
N PHE A 494 17.52 6.27 13.36
CA PHE A 494 18.62 6.01 14.26
C PHE A 494 18.71 4.51 14.47
N GLN A 495 19.87 3.94 14.25
CA GLN A 495 20.16 2.58 14.66
C GLN A 495 20.46 2.60 16.16
N VAL A 496 19.69 1.84 16.91
CA VAL A 496 19.85 1.74 18.38
C VAL A 496 20.26 0.30 18.67
N ASP A 497 21.45 0.16 19.23
CA ASP A 497 21.97 -1.16 19.63
C ASP A 497 21.62 -1.42 21.10
N THR A 498 20.32 -1.69 21.36
CA THR A 498 19.85 -2.07 22.69
C THR A 498 18.99 -3.32 22.61
N ALA A 499 18.94 -4.08 23.69
CA ALA A 499 18.15 -5.31 23.77
C ALA A 499 16.64 -5.09 23.68
N TYR A 500 16.15 -3.85 23.84
CA TYR A 500 14.72 -3.54 23.99
C TYR A 500 14.13 -2.69 22.86
N ILE A 501 14.94 -1.96 22.11
CA ILE A 501 14.47 -1.06 21.04
C ILE A 501 15.26 -1.41 19.78
N GLN A 502 14.55 -1.78 18.72
CA GLN A 502 15.18 -2.16 17.45
C GLN A 502 15.53 -0.97 16.57
N ASP A 503 14.64 0.00 16.50
CA ASP A 503 14.88 1.25 15.77
C ASP A 503 14.09 2.42 16.36
N ILE A 504 14.62 3.62 16.16
CA ILE A 504 13.96 4.88 16.46
C ILE A 504 14.01 5.74 15.21
N GLN A 505 12.89 6.38 14.87
CA GLN A 505 12.81 7.35 13.81
C GLN A 505 12.29 8.67 14.36
N ALA A 506 13.11 9.72 14.35
CA ALA A 506 12.65 11.08 14.57
C ALA A 506 12.09 11.66 13.27
N TYR A 507 11.07 12.48 13.39
CA TYR A 507 10.48 13.17 12.24
C TYR A 507 9.95 14.54 12.63
N THR A 508 9.91 15.41 11.63
CA THR A 508 9.22 16.70 11.69
C THR A 508 8.38 16.86 10.45
N PHE A 509 7.29 17.62 10.54
CA PHE A 509 6.35 17.73 9.45
C PHE A 509 5.67 19.09 9.35
N PHE A 510 5.15 19.35 8.16
CA PHE A 510 4.21 20.41 7.86
C PHE A 510 3.02 19.83 7.09
N ASP A 511 1.81 20.13 7.55
CA ASP A 511 0.55 19.75 6.89
C ASP A 511 -0.23 21.01 6.52
N TYR A 512 -0.89 20.97 5.38
CA TYR A 512 -1.82 22.01 4.93
C TYR A 512 -3.02 21.36 4.25
N GLY A 513 -4.22 21.95 4.45
CA GLY A 513 -5.39 21.56 3.70
C GLY A 513 -6.38 22.71 3.54
N ALA A 514 -7.09 22.66 2.43
CA ALA A 514 -8.14 23.61 2.09
C ALA A 514 -9.34 22.88 1.49
N VAL A 515 -10.53 23.35 1.83
CA VAL A 515 -11.80 22.84 1.29
C VAL A 515 -12.65 23.97 0.76
N TRP A 516 -13.50 23.64 -0.20
CA TRP A 516 -14.46 24.58 -0.81
C TRP A 516 -15.82 23.90 -0.88
N SER A 517 -16.86 24.58 -0.36
CA SER A 517 -18.25 24.14 -0.47
C SER A 517 -18.93 24.83 -1.64
N ARG A 518 -19.77 24.11 -2.39
CA ARG A 518 -20.65 24.68 -3.40
C ARG A 518 -21.84 25.36 -2.70
N ILE A 519 -21.84 26.68 -2.66
CA ILE A 519 -22.92 27.48 -2.09
C ILE A 519 -23.60 28.23 -3.25
N ASN A 520 -24.95 28.19 -3.28
CA ASN A 520 -25.74 28.90 -4.30
C ASN A 520 -26.02 30.35 -3.94
N THR A 521 -25.39 30.91 -2.90
CA THR A 521 -25.66 32.29 -2.46
C THR A 521 -24.50 33.22 -2.80
N SER A 522 -24.84 34.42 -3.24
CA SER A 522 -23.93 35.50 -3.62
C SER A 522 -23.12 36.12 -2.47
N THR A 523 -23.23 35.61 -1.26
CA THR A 523 -22.62 36.20 -0.06
C THR A 523 -21.77 35.16 0.68
N GLY A 524 -20.47 35.11 0.41
CA GLY A 524 -19.51 34.47 1.27
C GLY A 524 -18.57 33.48 0.60
N SER A 525 -17.29 33.55 0.97
CA SER A 525 -16.29 32.58 0.59
C SER A 525 -16.60 31.27 1.28
N SER A 526 -16.88 30.24 0.50
CA SER A 526 -17.06 28.86 0.98
C SER A 526 -15.74 28.18 1.34
N LYS A 527 -14.62 28.90 1.29
CA LYS A 527 -13.27 28.36 1.50
C LYS A 527 -12.91 28.31 2.97
N GLN A 528 -12.47 27.15 3.43
CA GLN A 528 -11.81 26.98 4.72
C GLN A 528 -10.45 26.32 4.51
N ASN A 529 -9.48 26.65 5.38
CA ASN A 529 -8.17 26.02 5.37
C ASN A 529 -7.65 25.80 6.78
N LEU A 530 -6.72 24.89 6.90
CA LEU A 530 -5.96 24.65 8.13
C LEU A 530 -4.51 24.29 7.79
N SER A 531 -3.62 24.58 8.72
CA SER A 531 -2.22 24.19 8.65
C SER A 531 -1.69 23.83 10.02
N SER A 532 -0.78 22.86 10.06
CA SER A 532 -0.14 22.39 11.28
C SER A 532 1.32 22.04 11.05
N VAL A 533 2.10 22.13 12.11
CA VAL A 533 3.46 21.63 12.18
C VAL A 533 3.58 20.72 13.39
N GLY A 534 4.56 19.83 13.37
CA GLY A 534 4.84 19.00 14.53
C GLY A 534 6.13 18.23 14.37
N ALA A 535 6.48 17.55 15.45
CA ALA A 535 7.63 16.67 15.52
C ALA A 535 7.31 15.48 16.42
N GLY A 536 7.93 14.34 16.13
CA GLY A 536 7.66 13.13 16.89
C GLY A 536 8.76 12.10 16.77
N LEU A 537 8.59 11.06 17.56
CA LEU A 537 9.43 9.87 17.56
C LEU A 537 8.58 8.66 17.31
N ARG A 538 8.96 7.84 16.33
CA ARG A 538 8.45 6.48 16.14
C ARG A 538 9.46 5.50 16.65
N PHE A 539 8.99 4.42 17.24
CA PHE A 539 9.88 3.38 17.79
C PHE A 539 9.27 1.99 17.56
N ASN A 540 10.16 1.04 17.32
CA ASN A 540 9.85 -0.38 17.32
C ASN A 540 10.60 -1.02 18.50
N VAL A 541 9.83 -1.54 19.48
CA VAL A 541 10.39 -2.20 20.67
C VAL A 541 10.78 -3.64 20.33
N THR A 542 9.95 -4.30 19.54
CA THR A 542 10.17 -5.66 19.03
C THR A 542 9.56 -5.76 17.63
N ASP A 543 9.72 -6.91 16.97
CA ASP A 543 8.99 -7.21 15.73
C ASP A 543 7.46 -7.16 15.88
N TYR A 544 6.96 -7.14 17.12
CA TYR A 544 5.53 -7.21 17.45
C TYR A 544 4.96 -5.94 18.07
N ILE A 545 5.79 -5.03 18.55
CA ILE A 545 5.36 -3.84 19.30
C ILE A 545 5.98 -2.59 18.68
N SER A 546 5.13 -1.66 18.29
CA SER A 546 5.52 -0.36 17.74
C SER A 546 4.67 0.76 18.32
N GLY A 547 5.22 1.97 18.30
CA GLY A 547 4.48 3.13 18.78
C GLY A 547 5.08 4.44 18.29
N TYR A 548 4.39 5.53 18.64
CA TYR A 548 4.91 6.88 18.44
C TYR A 548 4.41 7.83 19.53
N VAL A 549 5.17 8.91 19.69
CA VAL A 549 4.77 10.13 20.42
C VAL A 549 5.02 11.31 19.50
N GLU A 550 4.05 12.22 19.41
CA GLU A 550 4.06 13.36 18.48
C GLU A 550 3.52 14.61 19.19
N PHE A 551 4.14 15.76 18.95
CA PHE A 551 3.71 17.07 19.43
C PHE A 551 3.35 17.92 18.21
N ASP A 552 2.09 18.36 18.16
CA ASP A 552 1.50 19.00 17.00
C ASP A 552 0.95 20.37 17.37
N LYS A 553 1.26 21.37 16.54
CA LYS A 553 0.82 22.77 16.74
C LYS A 553 -0.09 23.21 15.60
N PRO A 554 -1.36 23.60 15.88
CA PRO A 554 -2.19 24.33 14.92
C PRO A 554 -1.59 25.70 14.65
N LEU A 555 -1.59 26.14 13.38
CA LEU A 555 -0.98 27.42 12.99
C LEU A 555 -1.98 28.55 12.75
N ASN A 556 -2.97 28.29 11.90
CA ASN A 556 -3.80 29.35 11.32
C ASN A 556 -5.25 29.41 11.83
N ARG A 557 -5.72 28.40 12.57
CA ARG A 557 -7.06 28.40 13.16
C ARG A 557 -7.08 27.63 14.47
N ASP A 558 -8.09 27.89 15.29
CA ASP A 558 -8.33 27.15 16.52
C ASP A 558 -8.86 25.74 16.21
N VAL A 559 -8.53 24.78 17.07
CA VAL A 559 -9.18 23.45 17.06
C VAL A 559 -10.61 23.65 17.55
N SER A 560 -11.59 23.32 16.72
CA SER A 560 -13.00 23.66 16.99
C SER A 560 -13.53 23.08 18.31
N ALA A 561 -13.04 21.89 18.71
CA ALA A 561 -13.45 21.25 19.95
C ALA A 561 -12.83 21.88 21.20
N GLU A 562 -11.70 22.56 21.08
CA GLU A 562 -10.92 23.12 22.19
C GLU A 562 -10.96 24.66 22.25
N GLY A 563 -11.27 25.32 21.13
CA GLY A 563 -11.36 26.77 21.03
C GLY A 563 -10.02 27.50 21.12
N ASN A 564 -8.91 26.82 20.91
CA ASN A 564 -7.56 27.36 20.99
C ASN A 564 -6.60 26.74 19.97
N LYS A 565 -5.35 27.19 19.95
CA LYS A 565 -4.24 26.69 19.12
C LYS A 565 -3.13 26.10 19.96
N ASP A 566 -3.44 25.51 21.11
CA ASP A 566 -2.42 24.96 21.97
C ASP A 566 -1.72 23.75 21.33
N THR A 567 -0.49 23.51 21.76
CA THR A 567 0.26 22.34 21.31
C THR A 567 -0.39 21.08 21.87
N ARG A 568 -0.70 20.12 21.01
CA ARG A 568 -1.34 18.85 21.36
C ARG A 568 -0.33 17.73 21.32
N MET A 569 -0.40 16.84 22.29
CA MET A 569 0.41 15.61 22.32
C MET A 569 -0.43 14.43 21.88
N PHE A 570 0.12 13.68 20.94
CA PHE A 570 -0.49 12.45 20.46
C PHE A 570 0.43 11.25 20.66
N PHE A 571 -0.16 10.12 20.96
CA PHE A 571 0.56 8.86 21.06
C PHE A 571 -0.22 7.71 20.43
N SER A 572 0.51 6.68 20.08
CA SER A 572 -0.06 5.39 19.69
C SER A 572 0.87 4.27 20.13
N LEU A 573 0.29 3.20 20.64
CA LEU A 573 0.95 1.93 20.88
C LEU A 573 0.20 0.84 20.15
N SER A 574 0.89 0.03 19.38
CA SER A 574 0.29 -1.06 18.60
C SER A 574 1.08 -2.34 18.72
N THR A 575 0.35 -3.46 18.77
CA THR A 575 0.91 -4.80 18.66
C THR A 575 0.47 -5.44 17.36
N HIS A 576 1.29 -6.35 16.81
CA HIS A 576 0.92 -7.17 15.64
C HIS A 576 1.58 -8.55 15.73
N PHE A 577 0.92 -9.56 15.18
CA PHE A 577 1.39 -10.94 15.17
C PHE A 577 1.04 -11.65 13.86
#